data_850165500b4eb7b936491c36c7087730
#
_entry.id   850165500b4eb7b936491c36c7087730
#
_cell.length_a   1.000
_cell.length_b   1.000
_cell.length_c   1.000
_cell.angle_alpha   90.00
_cell.angle_beta   90.00
_cell.angle_gamma   90.00
#
_symmetry.space_group_name_H-M   'P 1'
#
loop_
_entity.id
_entity.type
_entity.pdbx_description
1 polymer ?
#
loop_
_entity_poly.entity_id
_entity_poly.type
_entity_poly.pdbx_seq_one_letter_code
_entity_poly.pdbx_strand_id
1 'polypeptide(L)'
;LIRLNYDRRLVFVDGAREVVPGVSVQKVGGHTAGMQIVTVEHAKGRAVVASDASHYYRNFEERIPFNTLHDLPGMYRAFDTIRELASSAELVIPGHDPLVLERLKKVGNGIVEL
;
A
#
# COMPACT_ATOMS: atom_id res chain seq x y z
N LEU A 1 4.54 -7.68 18.34
CA LEU A 1 3.11 -7.93 18.01
C LEU A 1 2.41 -8.74 19.10
N ILE A 2 2.95 -9.88 19.55
CA ILE A 2 2.32 -10.76 20.57
C ILE A 2 1.99 -9.96 21.83
N ARG A 3 2.96 -9.20 22.40
CA ARG A 3 2.74 -8.38 23.58
C ARG A 3 1.65 -7.31 23.38
N LEU A 4 1.64 -6.64 22.21
CA LEU A 4 0.61 -5.65 21.90
C LEU A 4 -0.79 -6.25 21.87
N ASN A 5 -0.93 -7.50 21.42
CA ASN A 5 -2.20 -8.21 21.45
C ASN A 5 -2.64 -8.52 22.88
N TYR A 6 -1.73 -9.01 23.73
CA TYR A 6 -2.03 -9.24 25.15
C TYR A 6 -2.43 -7.96 25.88
N ASP A 7 -1.76 -6.83 25.56
CA ASP A 7 -2.06 -5.52 26.13
C ASP A 7 -3.33 -4.87 25.54
N ARG A 8 -4.08 -5.60 24.67
CA ARG A 8 -5.28 -5.13 23.96
C ARG A 8 -5.06 -3.81 23.17
N ARG A 9 -3.85 -3.65 22.63
CA ARG A 9 -3.45 -2.46 21.84
C ARG A 9 -3.56 -2.66 20.35
N LEU A 10 -4.04 -3.83 19.91
CA LEU A 10 -4.29 -4.13 18.50
C LEU A 10 -5.77 -4.03 18.19
N VAL A 11 -6.07 -3.43 17.06
CA VAL A 11 -7.39 -3.45 16.45
C VAL A 11 -7.27 -4.23 15.14
N PHE A 12 -7.97 -5.34 15.03
CA PHE A 12 -8.01 -6.12 13.81
C PHE A 12 -9.04 -5.53 12.85
N VAL A 13 -8.62 -5.35 11.60
CA VAL A 13 -9.48 -4.85 10.52
C VAL A 13 -9.55 -5.92 9.43
N ASP A 14 -10.76 -6.38 9.10
CA ASP A 14 -11.04 -7.25 7.97
C ASP A 14 -11.90 -6.47 6.96
N GLY A 15 -11.34 -6.22 5.78
CA GLY A 15 -11.93 -5.33 4.78
C GLY A 15 -11.33 -3.92 4.81
N ALA A 16 -12.18 -2.90 4.72
CA ALA A 16 -11.80 -1.48 4.71
C ALA A 16 -12.21 -0.78 6.00
N ARG A 17 -11.38 0.15 6.49
CA ARG A 17 -11.70 0.98 7.65
C ARG A 17 -10.95 2.31 7.60
N GLU A 18 -11.67 3.40 7.84
CA GLU A 18 -11.03 4.67 8.18
C GLU A 18 -10.47 4.59 9.62
N VAL A 19 -9.18 4.90 9.76
CA VAL A 19 -8.44 4.83 11.03
C VAL A 19 -8.47 6.17 11.74
N VAL A 20 -8.22 7.23 10.98
CA VAL A 20 -8.38 8.63 11.36
C VAL A 20 -8.91 9.40 10.15
N PRO A 21 -9.50 10.58 10.29
CA PRO A 21 -10.02 11.36 9.17
C PRO A 21 -9.00 11.48 8.03
N GLY A 22 -9.39 11.03 6.83
CA GLY A 22 -8.56 11.05 5.63
C GLY A 22 -7.53 9.93 5.51
N VAL A 23 -7.42 9.00 6.49
CA VAL A 23 -6.50 7.85 6.43
C VAL A 23 -7.28 6.56 6.64
N SER A 24 -7.26 5.68 5.64
CA SER A 24 -7.95 4.39 5.70
C SER A 24 -7.00 3.23 5.44
N VAL A 25 -7.34 2.07 5.96
CA VAL A 25 -6.70 0.79 5.64
C VAL A 25 -7.65 -0.08 4.84
N GLN A 26 -7.11 -0.85 3.91
CA GLN A 26 -7.84 -1.80 3.08
C GLN A 26 -7.12 -3.13 3.02
N LYS A 27 -7.78 -4.22 3.41
CA LYS A 27 -7.26 -5.57 3.21
C LYS A 27 -7.32 -5.93 1.73
N VAL A 28 -6.20 -6.40 1.18
CA VAL A 28 -6.07 -6.78 -0.23
C VAL A 28 -5.61 -8.24 -0.42
N GLY A 29 -4.91 -8.81 0.57
CA GLY A 29 -4.35 -10.17 0.44
C GLY A 29 -3.17 -10.25 -0.54
N GLY A 30 -3.02 -11.40 -1.19
CA GLY A 30 -1.99 -11.65 -2.20
C GLY A 30 -0.62 -12.03 -1.63
N HIS A 31 0.18 -11.07 -1.21
CA HIS A 31 1.48 -11.31 -0.59
C HIS A 31 1.36 -12.12 0.71
N THR A 32 0.46 -11.72 1.59
CA THR A 32 0.03 -12.49 2.76
C THR A 32 -1.49 -12.48 2.85
N ALA A 33 -2.08 -13.43 3.57
CA ALA A 33 -3.55 -13.51 3.75
C ALA A 33 -4.15 -12.25 4.41
N GLY A 34 -3.37 -11.59 5.27
CA GLY A 34 -3.77 -10.37 5.99
C GLY A 34 -3.18 -9.09 5.42
N MET A 35 -2.62 -9.11 4.20
CA MET A 35 -1.99 -7.94 3.58
C MET A 35 -2.97 -6.77 3.49
N GLN A 36 -2.51 -5.61 3.94
CA GLN A 36 -3.26 -4.35 3.91
C GLN A 36 -2.46 -3.27 3.19
N ILE A 37 -3.17 -2.36 2.56
CA ILE A 37 -2.66 -1.10 2.02
C ILE A 37 -3.25 0.06 2.80
N VAL A 38 -2.60 1.22 2.75
CA VAL A 38 -3.09 2.45 3.37
C VAL A 38 -3.47 3.43 2.28
N THR A 39 -4.63 4.07 2.41
CA THR A 39 -5.01 5.20 1.56
C THR A 39 -4.97 6.48 2.38
N VAL A 40 -4.50 7.55 1.75
CA VAL A 40 -4.40 8.88 2.37
C VAL A 40 -5.05 9.91 1.44
N GLU A 41 -6.02 10.66 1.95
CA GLU A 41 -6.58 11.79 1.22
C GLU A 41 -5.56 12.94 1.25
N HIS A 42 -5.15 13.39 0.08
CA HIS A 42 -4.13 14.41 -0.14
C HIS A 42 -4.67 15.51 -1.06
N ALA A 43 -4.05 16.70 -1.06
CA ALA A 43 -4.49 17.83 -1.89
C ALA A 43 -4.50 17.53 -3.40
N LYS A 44 -3.66 16.59 -3.86
CA LYS A 44 -3.61 16.15 -5.27
C LYS A 44 -4.53 14.96 -5.57
N GLY A 45 -5.27 14.46 -4.58
CA GLY A 45 -6.12 13.27 -4.68
C GLY A 45 -5.75 12.19 -3.69
N ARG A 46 -6.33 11.00 -3.83
CA ARG A 46 -6.07 9.87 -2.93
C ARG A 46 -4.75 9.20 -3.28
N ALA A 47 -3.83 9.18 -2.32
CA ALA A 47 -2.60 8.42 -2.40
C ALA A 47 -2.78 7.00 -1.82
N VAL A 48 -2.02 6.02 -2.34
CA VAL A 48 -2.00 4.64 -1.86
C VAL A 48 -0.59 4.27 -1.45
N VAL A 49 -0.39 3.93 -0.19
CA VAL A 49 0.84 3.32 0.31
C VAL A 49 0.66 1.81 0.25
N ALA A 50 1.25 1.20 -0.78
CA ALA A 50 0.98 -0.19 -1.16
C ALA A 50 1.71 -1.22 -0.27
N SER A 51 2.81 -0.84 0.41
CA SER A 51 3.64 -1.78 1.17
C SER A 51 3.98 -3.01 0.31
N ASP A 52 3.95 -4.22 0.88
CA ASP A 52 4.24 -5.46 0.18
C ASP A 52 3.09 -5.97 -0.72
N ALA A 53 2.00 -5.22 -0.86
CA ALA A 53 1.03 -5.51 -1.91
C ALA A 53 1.58 -5.18 -3.31
N SER A 54 2.60 -4.29 -3.39
CA SER A 54 3.40 -4.04 -4.60
C SER A 54 4.82 -3.64 -4.19
N HIS A 55 5.82 -4.48 -4.45
CA HIS A 55 7.22 -4.18 -4.11
C HIS A 55 7.77 -3.03 -4.97
N TYR A 56 7.50 -3.06 -6.28
CA TYR A 56 8.00 -2.10 -7.26
C TYR A 56 6.85 -1.49 -8.06
N TYR A 57 7.07 -0.32 -8.64
CA TYR A 57 6.11 0.33 -9.54
C TYR A 57 5.65 -0.63 -10.66
N ARG A 58 6.58 -1.32 -11.31
CA ARG A 58 6.27 -2.25 -12.39
C ARG A 58 5.30 -3.38 -11.99
N ASN A 59 5.23 -3.76 -10.71
CA ASN A 59 4.34 -4.83 -10.28
C ASN A 59 2.88 -4.44 -10.54
N PHE A 60 2.42 -3.32 -10.00
CA PHE A 60 1.04 -2.88 -10.20
C PHE A 60 0.82 -2.21 -11.57
N GLU A 61 1.83 -1.49 -12.12
CA GLU A 61 1.74 -0.82 -13.42
C GLU A 61 1.60 -1.81 -14.57
N GLU A 62 2.45 -2.85 -14.61
CA GLU A 62 2.51 -3.86 -15.67
C GLU A 62 1.82 -5.18 -15.30
N ARG A 63 1.24 -5.27 -14.10
CA ARG A 63 0.64 -6.49 -13.53
C ARG A 63 1.61 -7.69 -13.49
N ILE A 64 2.86 -7.43 -13.12
CA ILE A 64 3.90 -8.46 -13.01
C ILE A 64 3.98 -8.90 -11.54
N PRO A 65 3.57 -10.15 -11.21
CA PRO A 65 3.67 -10.67 -9.86
C PRO A 65 5.13 -10.95 -9.47
N PHE A 66 5.39 -10.98 -8.18
CA PHE A 66 6.67 -11.42 -7.63
C PHE A 66 6.49 -12.75 -6.88
N ASN A 67 7.57 -13.46 -6.63
CA ASN A 67 7.55 -14.86 -6.16
C ASN A 67 7.24 -15.04 -4.67
N THR A 68 7.33 -13.98 -3.85
CA THR A 68 6.99 -14.03 -2.43
C THR A 68 5.51 -13.72 -2.27
N LEU A 69 4.67 -14.74 -2.36
CA LEU A 69 3.22 -14.60 -2.32
C LEU A 69 2.55 -15.78 -1.61
N HIS A 70 1.39 -15.49 -1.02
CA HIS A 70 0.48 -16.47 -0.44
C HIS A 70 -0.56 -16.95 -1.47
N ASP A 71 -1.06 -16.04 -2.30
CA ASP A 71 -2.14 -16.29 -3.26
C ASP A 71 -1.95 -15.44 -4.53
N LEU A 72 -1.69 -16.10 -5.67
CA LEU A 72 -1.45 -15.41 -6.95
C LEU A 72 -2.70 -14.66 -7.47
N PRO A 73 -3.90 -15.24 -7.52
CA PRO A 73 -5.10 -14.49 -7.86
C PRO A 73 -5.36 -13.30 -6.94
N GLY A 74 -5.07 -13.45 -5.64
CA GLY A 74 -5.14 -12.36 -4.66
C GLY A 74 -4.17 -11.23 -4.97
N MET A 75 -2.94 -11.53 -5.41
CA MET A 75 -1.96 -10.52 -5.80
C MET A 75 -2.44 -9.69 -7.01
N TYR A 76 -3.02 -10.33 -8.03
CA TYR A 76 -3.61 -9.60 -9.16
C TYR A 76 -4.79 -8.70 -8.72
N ARG A 77 -5.67 -9.19 -7.84
CA ARG A 77 -6.73 -8.35 -7.26
C ARG A 77 -6.18 -7.17 -6.46
N ALA A 78 -5.06 -7.39 -5.72
CA ALA A 78 -4.40 -6.30 -5.00
C ALA A 78 -3.88 -5.21 -5.94
N PHE A 79 -3.26 -5.58 -7.08
CA PHE A 79 -2.82 -4.61 -8.10
C PHE A 79 -4.01 -3.81 -8.67
N ASP A 80 -5.12 -4.48 -8.96
CA ASP A 80 -6.33 -3.82 -9.46
C ASP A 80 -6.88 -2.85 -8.39
N THR A 81 -6.98 -3.29 -7.13
CA THR A 81 -7.45 -2.45 -6.02
C THR A 81 -6.55 -1.23 -5.81
N ILE A 82 -5.22 -1.37 -5.89
CA ILE A 82 -4.27 -0.25 -5.80
C ILE A 82 -4.58 0.79 -6.89
N ARG A 83 -4.77 0.33 -8.14
CA ARG A 83 -5.07 1.21 -9.28
C ARG A 83 -6.43 1.89 -9.20
N GLU A 84 -7.43 1.20 -8.67
CA GLU A 84 -8.80 1.71 -8.49
C GLU A 84 -8.88 2.76 -7.36
N LEU A 85 -8.11 2.59 -6.29
CA LEU A 85 -8.15 3.47 -5.14
C LEU A 85 -7.30 4.71 -5.31
N ALA A 86 -6.16 4.63 -6.00
CA ALA A 86 -5.29 5.78 -6.26
C ALA A 86 -5.95 6.73 -7.26
N SER A 87 -5.89 8.03 -7.00
CA SER A 87 -6.38 9.05 -7.95
C SER A 87 -5.52 9.13 -9.21
N SER A 88 -4.24 8.76 -9.12
CA SER A 88 -3.34 8.60 -10.28
C SER A 88 -2.19 7.64 -9.93
N ALA A 89 -1.48 7.15 -10.94
CA ALA A 89 -0.35 6.23 -10.73
C ALA A 89 0.81 6.89 -9.96
N GLU A 90 0.99 8.20 -10.09
CA GLU A 90 2.02 8.97 -9.36
C GLU A 90 1.75 9.03 -7.86
N LEU A 91 0.50 8.81 -7.43
CA LEU A 91 0.10 8.79 -6.03
C LEU A 91 0.14 7.37 -5.41
N VAL A 92 0.78 6.41 -6.07
CA VAL A 92 1.03 5.07 -5.52
C VAL A 92 2.47 4.97 -5.04
N ILE A 93 2.65 4.56 -3.78
CA ILE A 93 3.96 4.34 -3.15
C ILE A 93 4.16 2.85 -2.93
N PRO A 94 4.99 2.16 -3.75
CA PRO A 94 5.35 0.76 -3.54
C PRO A 94 6.27 0.58 -2.33
N GLY A 95 6.34 -0.64 -1.79
CA GLY A 95 7.04 -0.93 -0.54
C GLY A 95 8.56 -0.93 -0.62
N HIS A 96 9.14 -1.29 -1.77
CA HIS A 96 10.58 -1.59 -1.88
C HIS A 96 11.27 -0.93 -3.08
N ASP A 97 10.60 -0.01 -3.78
CA ASP A 97 11.16 0.58 -5.00
C ASP A 97 12.03 1.82 -4.70
N PRO A 98 13.34 1.80 -4.99
CA PRO A 98 14.19 2.98 -4.84
C PRO A 98 13.74 4.15 -5.74
N LEU A 99 12.99 3.88 -6.82
CA LEU A 99 12.41 4.91 -7.69
C LEU A 99 11.44 5.85 -6.94
N VAL A 100 10.95 5.49 -5.76
CA VAL A 100 10.18 6.41 -4.90
C VAL A 100 10.98 7.70 -4.64
N LEU A 101 12.30 7.58 -4.37
CA LEU A 101 13.16 8.73 -4.14
C LEU A 101 13.53 9.51 -5.42
N GLU A 102 13.24 8.94 -6.59
CA GLU A 102 13.53 9.57 -7.89
C GLU A 102 12.28 10.20 -8.52
N ARG A 103 11.13 9.51 -8.42
CA ARG A 103 9.85 9.95 -9.00
C ARG A 103 9.19 11.07 -8.21
N LEU A 104 9.44 11.15 -6.90
CA LEU A 104 8.83 12.16 -6.05
C LEU A 104 9.74 13.35 -5.82
N LYS A 105 9.14 14.49 -5.47
CA LYS A 105 9.88 15.74 -5.21
C LYS A 105 10.78 15.59 -3.97
N LYS A 106 12.08 15.73 -4.13
CA LYS A 106 13.04 15.71 -3.02
C LYS A 106 12.92 16.98 -2.18
N VAL A 107 12.72 16.83 -0.87
CA VAL A 107 12.64 17.95 0.09
C VAL A 107 13.72 17.84 1.17
N GLY A 108 14.51 16.76 1.18
CA GLY A 108 15.63 16.55 2.11
C GLY A 108 16.43 15.32 1.73
N ASN A 109 17.45 14.99 2.54
CA ASN A 109 18.24 13.78 2.34
C ASN A 109 17.38 12.55 2.71
N GLY A 110 17.07 11.72 1.69
CA GLY A 110 16.19 10.56 1.83
C GLY A 110 14.72 10.90 2.13
N ILE A 111 14.30 12.15 1.95
CA ILE A 111 12.93 12.62 2.19
C ILE A 111 12.34 13.13 0.88
N VAL A 112 11.15 12.63 0.56
CA VAL A 112 10.38 13.06 -0.61
C VAL A 112 8.98 13.50 -0.21
N GLU A 113 8.36 14.32 -1.04
CA GLU A 113 7.01 14.87 -0.91
C GLU A 113 6.13 14.38 -2.06
N LEU A 114 4.89 13.99 -1.74
CA LEU A 114 3.84 13.65 -2.72
C LEU A 114 3.33 14.89 -3.47
#